data_af58794f78904dca414955b471945c9b
#
_entry.id   af58794f78904dca414955b471945c9b
#
_cell.length_a   1.000
_cell.length_b   1.000
_cell.length_c   1.000
_cell.angle_alpha   90.00
_cell.angle_beta   90.00
_cell.angle_gamma   90.00
#
_symmetry.space_group_name_H-M   'P 1'
#
loop_
_entity.id
_entity.type
_entity.pdbx_description
1 polymer ?
#
loop_
_entity_poly.entity_id
_entity_poly.type
_entity_poly.pdbx_seq_one_letter_code
_entity_poly.pdbx_strand_id
1 'polypeptide(L)'
;MTSPESEARPVIAIADSQDIKERIYRLRYAVYVDEMSKKPSYADHSKKFLTDVLDQDGYLLYAQIKDDIVASVRINIVSEAIVDDELSNIYQLPFWLQRWPAHSLSLTSRLVLQREWRGSAILGQLLLALYAFAREKQVHFNFINCSPGLVEFYEQIGYWRFGEGFVDPDVGYHVPMVLPVQDHNHLKEVRSFCTRLSRNLPSTDEGTLWFKENFPEYAAHINHRLISPENFWIYMGERLHDDPQNSLQLLNGLSQEEASTFLETGTVLPCKSGATLIRPGDVGDEMFVILEGVAEVWSSDHSVSLAVLGPGEIFGEMAFVSKSPRTAEVIAKTDMQILILTQSLFKRASKKIPDIVAKVLLNLSVILVGRLRTSTQSWVDSVTDKESMGAIE
;
A
#
# COMPACT_ATOMS: atom_id res chain seq x y z
N MET A 1 -3.68 27.10 16.12
CA MET A 1 -5.12 26.93 15.95
C MET A 1 -5.47 25.56 16.53
N THR A 2 -6.03 25.54 17.70
CA THR A 2 -6.53 24.32 18.39
C THR A 2 -7.80 23.90 17.68
N SER A 3 -7.83 22.65 17.19
CA SER A 3 -9.02 22.06 16.58
C SER A 3 -10.17 22.03 17.60
N PRO A 4 -11.38 22.51 17.26
CA PRO A 4 -12.48 22.70 18.21
C PRO A 4 -13.16 21.41 18.70
N GLU A 5 -12.66 20.21 18.38
CA GLU A 5 -13.41 18.93 18.57
C GLU A 5 -12.69 17.88 19.42
N SER A 6 -11.78 18.29 20.33
CA SER A 6 -10.96 17.35 21.12
C SER A 6 -11.71 16.56 22.21
N GLU A 7 -13.03 16.70 22.39
CA GLU A 7 -13.75 16.08 23.52
C GLU A 7 -14.74 14.95 23.18
N ALA A 8 -15.12 14.76 21.92
CA ALA A 8 -16.07 13.70 21.58
C ALA A 8 -15.34 12.36 21.37
N ARG A 9 -15.53 11.42 22.32
CA ARG A 9 -15.03 10.04 22.16
C ARG A 9 -15.80 9.34 21.04
N PRO A 10 -15.13 8.65 20.10
CA PRO A 10 -15.80 7.90 19.06
C PRO A 10 -16.55 6.71 19.66
N VAL A 11 -17.74 6.45 19.17
CA VAL A 11 -18.46 5.20 19.39
C VAL A 11 -18.01 4.23 18.30
N ILE A 12 -17.48 3.06 18.70
CA ILE A 12 -17.13 1.99 17.79
C ILE A 12 -18.15 0.89 17.91
N ALA A 13 -18.79 0.51 16.81
CA ALA A 13 -19.84 -0.52 16.80
C ALA A 13 -19.85 -1.30 15.47
N ILE A 14 -20.65 -2.37 15.44
CA ILE A 14 -20.97 -3.14 14.24
C ILE A 14 -22.32 -2.65 13.73
N ALA A 15 -22.43 -2.45 12.43
CA ALA A 15 -23.68 -2.02 11.81
C ALA A 15 -24.77 -3.09 11.93
N ASP A 16 -25.83 -2.78 12.63
CA ASP A 16 -26.97 -3.66 12.94
C ASP A 16 -28.26 -3.29 12.20
N SER A 17 -28.27 -2.14 11.54
CA SER A 17 -29.42 -1.62 10.80
C SER A 17 -29.07 -1.26 9.36
N GLN A 18 -30.09 -1.28 8.49
CA GLN A 18 -29.94 -0.88 7.10
C GLN A 18 -29.54 0.60 6.97
N ASP A 19 -30.05 1.48 7.83
CA ASP A 19 -29.70 2.90 7.85
C ASP A 19 -28.20 3.10 8.10
N ILE A 20 -27.65 2.43 9.10
CA ILE A 20 -26.20 2.49 9.39
C ILE A 20 -25.38 1.97 8.21
N LYS A 21 -25.80 0.84 7.60
CA LYS A 21 -25.11 0.28 6.42
C LYS A 21 -25.09 1.28 5.25
N GLU A 22 -26.21 1.92 4.96
CA GLU A 22 -26.30 2.91 3.88
C GLU A 22 -25.42 4.14 4.14
N ARG A 23 -25.33 4.59 5.39
CA ARG A 23 -24.44 5.69 5.78
C ARG A 23 -22.97 5.29 5.59
N ILE A 24 -22.60 4.04 5.89
CA ILE A 24 -21.28 3.49 5.59
C ILE A 24 -21.02 3.45 4.08
N TYR A 25 -22.00 3.04 3.28
CA TYR A 25 -21.85 3.00 1.81
C TYR A 25 -21.66 4.39 1.22
N ARG A 26 -22.33 5.42 1.76
CA ARG A 26 -22.10 6.83 1.38
C ARG A 26 -20.70 7.32 1.78
N LEU A 27 -20.23 6.97 2.99
CA LEU A 27 -18.87 7.29 3.41
C LEU A 27 -17.83 6.69 2.47
N ARG A 28 -18.00 5.41 2.10
CA ARG A 28 -17.11 4.75 1.13
C ARG A 28 -17.13 5.46 -0.23
N TYR A 29 -18.32 5.80 -0.73
CA TYR A 29 -18.44 6.54 -1.99
C TYR A 29 -17.72 7.89 -1.92
N ALA A 30 -17.92 8.67 -0.87
CA ALA A 30 -17.27 9.95 -0.68
C ALA A 30 -15.72 9.83 -0.66
N VAL A 31 -15.18 8.77 -0.04
CA VAL A 31 -13.74 8.57 0.03
C VAL A 31 -13.18 8.00 -1.28
N TYR A 32 -13.75 6.91 -1.80
CA TYR A 32 -13.17 6.24 -2.99
C TYR A 32 -13.45 7.01 -4.27
N VAL A 33 -14.68 7.52 -4.46
CA VAL A 33 -15.10 8.14 -5.71
C VAL A 33 -14.84 9.65 -5.68
N ASP A 34 -15.41 10.37 -4.69
CA ASP A 34 -15.35 11.83 -4.70
C ASP A 34 -13.94 12.36 -4.32
N GLU A 35 -13.25 11.72 -3.34
CA GLU A 35 -11.93 12.18 -2.88
C GLU A 35 -10.77 11.55 -3.66
N MET A 36 -10.78 10.21 -3.81
CA MET A 36 -9.67 9.47 -4.43
C MET A 36 -9.82 9.35 -5.96
N SER A 37 -10.91 9.84 -6.53
CA SER A 37 -11.20 9.79 -7.97
C SER A 37 -11.16 8.39 -8.59
N LYS A 38 -11.38 7.34 -7.77
CA LYS A 38 -11.50 5.96 -8.25
C LYS A 38 -12.82 5.80 -9.01
N LYS A 39 -12.85 4.87 -9.98
CA LYS A 39 -14.01 4.62 -10.82
C LYS A 39 -14.46 3.16 -10.74
N PRO A 40 -14.80 2.64 -9.54
CA PRO A 40 -15.22 1.25 -9.44
C PRO A 40 -16.52 1.04 -10.22
N SER A 41 -16.53 -0.02 -11.04
CA SER A 41 -17.64 -0.35 -11.95
C SER A 41 -18.97 -0.61 -11.23
N TYR A 42 -18.89 -0.97 -9.94
CA TYR A 42 -20.04 -1.26 -9.07
C TYR A 42 -20.49 -0.06 -8.22
N ALA A 43 -20.00 1.16 -8.46
CA ALA A 43 -20.44 2.36 -7.76
C ALA A 43 -21.85 2.79 -8.22
N ASP A 44 -22.78 2.93 -7.29
CA ASP A 44 -24.10 3.54 -7.57
C ASP A 44 -23.99 5.07 -7.44
N HIS A 45 -23.79 5.73 -8.58
CA HIS A 45 -23.67 7.19 -8.65
C HIS A 45 -24.98 7.92 -8.31
N SER A 46 -26.13 7.27 -8.50
CA SER A 46 -27.45 7.89 -8.24
C SER A 46 -27.72 8.00 -6.74
N LYS A 47 -27.38 6.97 -5.98
CA LYS A 47 -27.53 6.93 -4.50
C LYS A 47 -26.29 7.40 -3.79
N LYS A 48 -25.17 7.56 -4.49
CA LYS A 48 -23.82 7.75 -3.95
C LYS A 48 -23.45 6.63 -3.00
N PHE A 49 -23.63 5.39 -3.41
CA PHE A 49 -23.26 4.20 -2.64
C PHE A 49 -22.08 3.49 -3.26
N LEU A 50 -21.20 2.99 -2.40
CA LEU A 50 -20.16 2.03 -2.77
C LEU A 50 -20.34 0.76 -1.93
N THR A 51 -20.87 -0.27 -2.58
CA THR A 51 -21.16 -1.59 -1.98
C THR A 51 -20.85 -2.68 -3.00
N ASP A 52 -20.50 -3.87 -2.53
CA ASP A 52 -20.23 -5.04 -3.37
C ASP A 52 -20.87 -6.31 -2.74
N VAL A 53 -20.73 -7.45 -3.43
CA VAL A 53 -21.33 -8.72 -3.00
C VAL A 53 -20.91 -9.13 -1.58
N LEU A 54 -19.71 -8.81 -1.15
CA LEU A 54 -19.20 -9.18 0.18
C LEU A 54 -19.88 -8.39 1.33
N ASP A 55 -20.62 -7.31 1.01
CA ASP A 55 -21.38 -6.57 2.03
C ASP A 55 -22.63 -7.30 2.50
N GLN A 56 -23.09 -8.33 1.77
CA GLN A 56 -24.27 -9.11 2.16
C GLN A 56 -24.02 -9.89 3.46
N ASP A 57 -22.85 -10.55 3.55
CA ASP A 57 -22.46 -11.39 4.69
C ASP A 57 -21.33 -10.78 5.52
N GLY A 58 -20.92 -9.54 5.22
CA GLY A 58 -19.84 -8.82 5.88
C GLY A 58 -20.29 -8.15 7.18
N TYR A 59 -19.43 -8.23 8.17
CA TYR A 59 -19.58 -7.40 9.38
C TYR A 59 -18.92 -6.04 9.12
N LEU A 60 -19.73 -4.98 9.18
CA LEU A 60 -19.28 -3.60 8.96
C LEU A 60 -19.04 -2.94 10.31
N LEU A 61 -17.78 -2.80 10.71
CA LEU A 61 -17.41 -2.03 11.88
C LEU A 61 -17.31 -0.56 11.49
N TYR A 62 -17.77 0.33 12.35
CA TYR A 62 -17.71 1.77 12.10
C TYR A 62 -17.35 2.56 13.35
N ALA A 63 -16.80 3.74 13.13
CA ALA A 63 -16.59 4.75 14.15
C ALA A 63 -17.51 5.93 13.91
N GLN A 64 -18.24 6.35 14.95
CA GLN A 64 -19.16 7.48 14.91
C GLN A 64 -18.74 8.55 15.90
N ILE A 65 -18.75 9.80 15.45
CA ILE A 65 -18.58 11.00 16.27
C ILE A 65 -19.88 11.81 16.19
N LYS A 66 -20.56 12.00 17.33
CA LYS A 66 -21.91 12.57 17.37
C LYS A 66 -22.81 11.77 16.42
N ASP A 67 -23.36 12.42 15.39
CA ASP A 67 -24.24 11.78 14.42
C ASP A 67 -23.52 11.30 13.15
N ASP A 68 -22.20 11.59 12.98
CA ASP A 68 -21.49 11.30 11.75
C ASP A 68 -20.68 10.01 11.84
N ILE A 69 -20.82 9.13 10.85
CA ILE A 69 -19.91 7.99 10.65
C ILE A 69 -18.64 8.50 9.97
N VAL A 70 -17.53 8.46 10.70
CA VAL A 70 -16.26 9.04 10.27
C VAL A 70 -15.25 8.01 9.78
N ALA A 71 -15.45 6.73 10.11
CA ALA A 71 -14.62 5.63 9.63
C ALA A 71 -15.43 4.33 9.55
N SER A 72 -15.02 3.43 8.67
CA SER A 72 -15.55 2.07 8.64
C SER A 72 -14.53 1.08 8.09
N VAL A 73 -14.72 -0.20 8.43
CA VAL A 73 -13.98 -1.35 7.90
C VAL A 73 -14.92 -2.53 7.82
N ARG A 74 -14.73 -3.38 6.81
CA ARG A 74 -15.48 -4.63 6.66
C ARG A 74 -14.60 -5.82 6.99
N ILE A 75 -15.16 -6.82 7.67
CA ILE A 75 -14.58 -8.14 7.85
C ILE A 75 -15.59 -9.21 7.46
N ASN A 76 -15.17 -10.14 6.63
CA ASN A 76 -15.92 -11.33 6.24
C ASN A 76 -15.24 -12.57 6.84
N ILE A 77 -16.00 -13.44 7.49
CA ILE A 77 -15.52 -14.78 7.84
C ILE A 77 -15.62 -15.63 6.58
N VAL A 78 -14.56 -16.38 6.25
CA VAL A 78 -14.54 -17.20 5.05
C VAL A 78 -15.59 -18.30 5.15
N SER A 79 -16.41 -18.43 4.13
CA SER A 79 -17.39 -19.52 3.94
C SER A 79 -17.39 -19.90 2.46
N GLU A 80 -17.90 -21.08 2.14
CA GLU A 80 -18.00 -21.55 0.75
C GLU A 80 -18.83 -20.60 -0.14
N ALA A 81 -19.78 -19.87 0.44
CA ALA A 81 -20.64 -18.93 -0.27
C ALA A 81 -19.99 -17.58 -0.57
N ILE A 82 -18.88 -17.23 0.12
CA ILE A 82 -18.23 -15.91 0.00
C ILE A 82 -17.03 -15.96 -0.94
N VAL A 83 -16.41 -17.12 -1.09
CA VAL A 83 -15.19 -17.29 -1.88
C VAL A 83 -15.55 -17.43 -3.35
N ASP A 84 -15.33 -16.37 -4.12
CA ASP A 84 -15.29 -16.42 -5.58
C ASP A 84 -13.92 -16.94 -6.07
N ASP A 85 -13.81 -17.26 -7.35
CA ASP A 85 -12.57 -17.78 -7.93
C ASP A 85 -11.41 -16.77 -7.86
N GLU A 86 -11.70 -15.48 -7.92
CA GLU A 86 -10.70 -14.42 -7.85
C GLU A 86 -10.09 -14.32 -6.45
N LEU A 87 -10.90 -14.24 -5.40
CA LEU A 87 -10.43 -14.23 -4.01
C LEU A 87 -9.71 -15.52 -3.64
N SER A 88 -10.20 -16.66 -4.11
CA SER A 88 -9.54 -17.95 -3.96
C SER A 88 -8.11 -17.94 -4.50
N ASN A 89 -7.92 -17.39 -5.70
CA ASN A 89 -6.62 -17.33 -6.36
C ASN A 89 -5.69 -16.33 -5.64
N ILE A 90 -6.17 -15.13 -5.34
CA ILE A 90 -5.39 -14.08 -4.67
C ILE A 90 -4.82 -14.57 -3.34
N TYR A 91 -5.64 -15.22 -2.53
CA TYR A 91 -5.26 -15.68 -1.18
C TYR A 91 -4.89 -17.15 -1.12
N GLN A 92 -4.87 -17.88 -2.24
CA GLN A 92 -4.58 -19.32 -2.30
C GLN A 92 -5.45 -20.12 -1.31
N LEU A 93 -6.71 -19.73 -1.15
CA LEU A 93 -7.61 -20.25 -0.11
C LEU A 93 -7.74 -21.78 -0.09
N PRO A 94 -7.78 -22.51 -1.23
CA PRO A 94 -7.82 -23.96 -1.22
C PRO A 94 -6.65 -24.62 -0.48
N PHE A 95 -5.47 -24.01 -0.48
CA PHE A 95 -4.32 -24.51 0.26
C PHE A 95 -4.51 -24.33 1.77
N TRP A 96 -4.98 -23.16 2.21
CA TRP A 96 -5.25 -22.87 3.62
C TRP A 96 -6.35 -23.77 4.18
N LEU A 97 -7.42 -24.02 3.40
CA LEU A 97 -8.57 -24.83 3.79
C LEU A 97 -8.24 -26.32 3.98
N GLN A 98 -7.08 -26.79 3.51
CA GLN A 98 -6.61 -28.15 3.82
C GLN A 98 -6.23 -28.32 5.29
N ARG A 99 -5.82 -27.25 5.96
CA ARG A 99 -5.37 -27.28 7.37
C ARG A 99 -6.29 -26.52 8.29
N TRP A 100 -6.83 -25.38 7.84
CA TRP A 100 -7.59 -24.46 8.67
C TRP A 100 -9.06 -24.46 8.27
N PRO A 101 -10.00 -24.65 9.21
CA PRO A 101 -11.43 -24.59 8.87
C PRO A 101 -11.83 -23.19 8.41
N ALA A 102 -12.75 -23.10 7.45
CA ALA A 102 -13.13 -21.82 6.83
C ALA A 102 -13.49 -20.72 7.85
N HIS A 103 -14.22 -21.06 8.91
CA HIS A 103 -14.61 -20.10 9.95
C HIS A 103 -13.41 -19.52 10.74
N SER A 104 -12.23 -20.14 10.66
CA SER A 104 -11.00 -19.63 11.29
C SER A 104 -10.21 -18.68 10.38
N LEU A 105 -10.67 -18.45 9.14
CA LEU A 105 -10.10 -17.55 8.17
C LEU A 105 -11.02 -16.35 7.96
N SER A 106 -10.48 -15.17 7.77
CA SER A 106 -11.27 -13.96 7.52
C SER A 106 -10.60 -13.03 6.53
N LEU A 107 -11.40 -12.24 5.84
CA LEU A 107 -10.98 -11.22 4.87
C LEU A 107 -11.36 -9.85 5.41
N THR A 108 -10.42 -8.94 5.53
CA THR A 108 -10.69 -7.54 5.89
C THR A 108 -10.51 -6.64 4.67
N SER A 109 -11.46 -5.75 4.46
CA SER A 109 -11.49 -4.87 3.30
C SER A 109 -12.24 -3.56 3.58
N ARG A 110 -12.24 -2.63 2.62
CA ARG A 110 -13.02 -1.39 2.69
C ARG A 110 -12.72 -0.55 3.94
N LEU A 111 -11.45 -0.49 4.37
CA LEU A 111 -11.04 0.45 5.41
C LEU A 111 -11.08 1.87 4.85
N VAL A 112 -11.93 2.70 5.40
CA VAL A 112 -12.07 4.12 5.04
C VAL A 112 -12.08 5.00 6.29
N LEU A 113 -11.56 6.21 6.15
CA LEU A 113 -11.54 7.24 7.16
C LEU A 113 -11.71 8.60 6.49
N GLN A 114 -12.65 9.41 6.96
CA GLN A 114 -12.82 10.78 6.50
C GLN A 114 -11.52 11.58 6.67
N ARG A 115 -11.25 12.45 5.72
CA ARG A 115 -9.98 13.18 5.60
C ARG A 115 -9.62 13.97 6.88
N GLU A 116 -10.62 14.59 7.49
CA GLU A 116 -10.48 15.44 8.68
C GLU A 116 -10.00 14.65 9.91
N TRP A 117 -10.30 13.35 9.95
CA TRP A 117 -9.95 12.47 11.06
C TRP A 117 -8.68 11.65 10.83
N ARG A 118 -8.00 11.82 9.68
CA ARG A 118 -6.71 11.13 9.43
C ARG A 118 -5.63 11.66 10.36
N GLY A 119 -4.88 10.72 10.94
CA GLY A 119 -3.87 11.03 11.96
C GLY A 119 -4.41 11.13 13.38
N SER A 120 -5.72 10.93 13.57
CA SER A 120 -6.33 10.82 14.90
C SER A 120 -6.25 9.40 15.46
N ALA A 121 -6.63 9.23 16.73
CA ALA A 121 -6.67 7.91 17.39
C ALA A 121 -7.83 7.01 16.90
N ILE A 122 -8.76 7.52 16.09
CA ILE A 122 -9.96 6.80 15.65
C ILE A 122 -9.60 5.55 14.85
N LEU A 123 -8.64 5.67 13.91
CA LEU A 123 -8.19 4.53 13.12
C LEU A 123 -7.67 3.40 14.00
N GLY A 124 -6.81 3.73 14.97
CA GLY A 124 -6.28 2.74 15.93
C GLY A 124 -7.37 2.07 16.76
N GLN A 125 -8.37 2.83 17.20
CA GLN A 125 -9.51 2.29 17.97
C GLN A 125 -10.39 1.37 17.12
N LEU A 126 -10.67 1.74 15.86
CA LEU A 126 -11.44 0.91 14.93
C LEU A 126 -10.70 -0.41 14.64
N LEU A 127 -9.39 -0.36 14.39
CA LEU A 127 -8.59 -1.56 14.14
C LEU A 127 -8.41 -2.44 15.39
N LEU A 128 -8.38 -1.86 16.59
CA LEU A 128 -8.43 -2.63 17.84
C LEU A 128 -9.76 -3.35 18.00
N ALA A 129 -10.89 -2.70 17.67
CA ALA A 129 -12.19 -3.33 17.68
C ALA A 129 -12.31 -4.46 16.63
N LEU A 130 -11.75 -4.25 15.44
CA LEU A 130 -11.63 -5.28 14.40
C LEU A 130 -10.83 -6.48 14.91
N TYR A 131 -9.67 -6.26 15.53
CA TYR A 131 -8.85 -7.31 16.11
C TYR A 131 -9.61 -8.06 17.21
N ALA A 132 -10.29 -7.34 18.11
CA ALA A 132 -11.13 -7.94 19.17
C ALA A 132 -12.23 -8.84 18.59
N PHE A 133 -12.92 -8.36 17.55
CA PHE A 133 -13.94 -9.13 16.84
C PHE A 133 -13.35 -10.41 16.19
N ALA A 134 -12.23 -10.31 15.50
CA ALA A 134 -11.56 -11.48 14.92
C ALA A 134 -11.17 -12.52 15.99
N ARG A 135 -10.73 -12.07 17.17
CA ARG A 135 -10.44 -12.94 18.32
C ARG A 135 -11.69 -13.60 18.89
N GLU A 136 -12.80 -12.86 19.02
CA GLU A 136 -14.10 -13.39 19.46
C GLU A 136 -14.61 -14.47 18.50
N LYS A 137 -14.44 -14.26 17.19
CA LYS A 137 -14.82 -15.23 16.15
C LYS A 137 -13.81 -16.38 15.99
N GLN A 138 -12.80 -16.46 16.85
CA GLN A 138 -11.77 -17.51 16.83
C GLN A 138 -10.99 -17.58 15.50
N VAL A 139 -10.83 -16.43 14.83
CA VAL A 139 -10.04 -16.33 13.61
C VAL A 139 -8.58 -16.64 13.91
N HIS A 140 -7.98 -17.51 13.11
CA HIS A 140 -6.55 -17.81 13.13
C HIS A 140 -5.78 -16.90 12.19
N PHE A 141 -6.33 -16.67 10.98
CA PHE A 141 -5.69 -15.81 9.98
C PHE A 141 -6.68 -14.78 9.42
N ASN A 142 -6.22 -13.56 9.36
CA ASN A 142 -6.94 -12.48 8.70
C ASN A 142 -6.18 -12.01 7.47
N PHE A 143 -6.81 -12.08 6.30
CA PHE A 143 -6.26 -11.64 5.02
C PHE A 143 -6.69 -10.23 4.70
N ILE A 144 -5.80 -9.48 4.08
CA ILE A 144 -6.05 -8.19 3.47
C ILE A 144 -5.31 -8.09 2.14
N ASN A 145 -5.68 -7.11 1.34
CA ASN A 145 -4.80 -6.55 0.32
C ASN A 145 -4.72 -5.03 0.48
N CYS A 146 -3.59 -4.46 0.13
CA CYS A 146 -3.41 -3.02 0.25
C CYS A 146 -2.55 -2.46 -0.90
N SER A 147 -2.71 -1.17 -1.18
CA SER A 147 -1.78 -0.48 -2.07
C SER A 147 -0.36 -0.50 -1.48
N PRO A 148 0.68 -0.45 -2.33
CA PRO A 148 2.08 -0.49 -1.88
C PRO A 148 2.41 0.51 -0.76
N GLY A 149 1.87 1.72 -0.83
CA GLY A 149 2.11 2.76 0.19
C GLY A 149 1.55 2.46 1.58
N LEU A 150 0.70 1.43 1.73
CA LEU A 150 0.14 1.01 3.01
C LEU A 150 0.79 -0.24 3.60
N VAL A 151 1.72 -0.88 2.89
CA VAL A 151 2.36 -2.13 3.35
C VAL A 151 3.01 -1.94 4.71
N GLU A 152 3.84 -0.89 4.88
CA GLU A 152 4.49 -0.59 6.16
C GLU A 152 3.48 -0.42 7.30
N PHE A 153 2.36 0.24 7.04
CA PHE A 153 1.30 0.44 8.02
C PHE A 153 0.73 -0.90 8.51
N TYR A 154 0.45 -1.83 7.59
CA TYR A 154 -0.08 -3.14 7.97
C TYR A 154 0.97 -4.04 8.60
N GLU A 155 2.25 -3.97 8.20
CA GLU A 155 3.36 -4.66 8.88
C GLU A 155 3.50 -4.20 10.34
N GLN A 156 3.26 -2.92 10.63
CA GLN A 156 3.23 -2.40 12.01
C GLN A 156 2.08 -2.97 12.85
N ILE A 157 0.99 -3.39 12.22
CA ILE A 157 -0.11 -4.09 12.90
C ILE A 157 0.27 -5.55 13.19
N GLY A 158 1.13 -6.14 12.35
CA GLY A 158 1.61 -7.51 12.46
C GLY A 158 1.32 -8.37 11.23
N TYR A 159 0.82 -7.78 10.14
CA TYR A 159 0.62 -8.51 8.90
C TYR A 159 1.95 -8.85 8.23
N TRP A 160 2.01 -10.02 7.63
CA TRP A 160 3.05 -10.44 6.72
C TRP A 160 2.59 -10.29 5.28
N ARG A 161 3.50 -9.98 4.39
CA ARG A 161 3.25 -10.09 2.95
C ARG A 161 3.05 -11.56 2.62
N PHE A 162 2.08 -11.83 1.76
CA PHE A 162 1.72 -13.19 1.42
C PHE A 162 1.18 -13.23 -0.02
N GLY A 163 1.75 -14.11 -0.84
CA GLY A 163 1.36 -14.25 -2.23
C GLY A 163 1.97 -13.18 -3.15
N GLU A 164 1.69 -13.29 -4.42
CA GLU A 164 2.14 -12.34 -5.43
C GLU A 164 1.23 -11.12 -5.43
N GLY A 165 1.83 -9.94 -5.66
CA GLY A 165 1.06 -8.73 -5.90
C GLY A 165 0.21 -8.88 -7.17
N PHE A 166 -0.94 -8.25 -7.19
CA PHE A 166 -1.89 -8.33 -8.31
C PHE A 166 -2.43 -6.94 -8.65
N VAL A 167 -3.00 -6.83 -9.84
CA VAL A 167 -3.64 -5.60 -10.30
C VAL A 167 -5.14 -5.73 -10.18
N ASP A 168 -5.73 -4.97 -9.25
CA ASP A 168 -7.18 -4.80 -9.17
C ASP A 168 -7.63 -3.81 -10.26
N PRO A 169 -8.62 -4.16 -11.11
CA PRO A 169 -9.07 -3.29 -12.20
C PRO A 169 -9.55 -1.90 -11.76
N ASP A 170 -10.12 -1.80 -10.56
CA ASP A 170 -10.76 -0.58 -10.08
C ASP A 170 -9.83 0.29 -9.19
N VAL A 171 -8.82 -0.33 -8.55
CA VAL A 171 -8.02 0.37 -7.54
C VAL A 171 -6.50 0.28 -7.74
N GLY A 172 -6.01 -0.48 -8.74
CA GLY A 172 -4.59 -0.55 -9.11
C GLY A 172 -3.83 -1.69 -8.44
N TYR A 173 -2.50 -1.57 -8.35
CA TYR A 173 -1.65 -2.63 -7.81
C TYR A 173 -1.84 -2.82 -6.31
N HIS A 174 -2.04 -4.08 -5.89
CA HIS A 174 -2.25 -4.46 -4.50
C HIS A 174 -1.28 -5.58 -4.07
N VAL A 175 -0.94 -5.55 -2.81
CA VAL A 175 -0.11 -6.54 -2.13
C VAL A 175 -0.97 -7.31 -1.15
N PRO A 176 -1.13 -8.64 -1.32
CA PRO A 176 -1.81 -9.48 -0.37
C PRO A 176 -0.99 -9.60 0.93
N MET A 177 -1.68 -9.60 2.05
CA MET A 177 -1.05 -9.73 3.36
C MET A 177 -1.88 -10.60 4.29
N VAL A 178 -1.24 -11.22 5.29
CA VAL A 178 -1.89 -12.10 6.26
C VAL A 178 -1.41 -11.81 7.69
N LEU A 179 -2.35 -11.80 8.63
CA LEU A 179 -2.08 -11.64 10.07
C LEU A 179 -2.34 -12.94 10.81
N PRO A 180 -1.37 -13.51 11.56
CA PRO A 180 -1.62 -14.58 12.52
C PRO A 180 -2.28 -13.97 13.78
N VAL A 181 -3.61 -13.99 13.81
CA VAL A 181 -4.43 -13.24 14.78
C VAL A 181 -4.19 -13.72 16.22
N GLN A 182 -3.84 -14.99 16.42
CA GLN A 182 -3.77 -15.60 17.75
C GLN A 182 -2.38 -15.58 18.39
N ASP A 183 -1.35 -15.12 17.67
CA ASP A 183 0.03 -15.10 18.17
C ASP A 183 0.37 -13.78 18.86
N HIS A 184 0.32 -13.79 20.19
CA HIS A 184 0.73 -12.65 21.00
C HIS A 184 2.22 -12.34 20.88
N ASN A 185 3.08 -13.37 20.78
CA ASN A 185 4.53 -13.18 20.72
C ASN A 185 4.93 -12.47 19.44
N HIS A 186 4.35 -12.86 18.30
CA HIS A 186 4.54 -12.17 17.04
C HIS A 186 4.12 -10.69 17.14
N LEU A 187 2.91 -10.40 17.65
CA LEU A 187 2.45 -9.02 17.83
C LEU A 187 3.35 -8.19 18.73
N LYS A 188 3.93 -8.81 19.76
CA LYS A 188 4.90 -8.16 20.67
C LYS A 188 6.22 -7.88 19.97
N GLU A 189 6.72 -8.81 19.17
CA GLU A 189 7.97 -8.69 18.42
C GLU A 189 7.91 -7.50 17.46
N VAL A 190 6.84 -7.39 16.67
CA VAL A 190 6.62 -6.27 15.73
C VAL A 190 6.16 -4.97 16.44
N ARG A 191 6.01 -4.99 17.75
CA ARG A 191 5.51 -3.84 18.55
C ARG A 191 4.14 -3.36 18.13
N SER A 192 3.27 -4.28 17.74
CA SER A 192 1.89 -3.96 17.36
C SER A 192 1.12 -3.30 18.50
N PHE A 193 0.28 -2.33 18.17
CA PHE A 193 -0.65 -1.75 19.15
C PHE A 193 -1.69 -2.77 19.65
N CYS A 194 -1.94 -3.86 18.90
CA CYS A 194 -2.80 -4.97 19.29
C CYS A 194 -2.24 -5.77 20.48
N THR A 195 -0.94 -5.65 20.78
CA THR A 195 -0.27 -6.37 21.89
C THR A 195 -0.94 -6.14 23.24
N ARG A 196 -1.46 -4.92 23.48
CA ARG A 196 -2.14 -4.60 24.74
C ARG A 196 -3.40 -5.45 24.95
N LEU A 197 -4.16 -5.69 23.88
CA LEU A 197 -5.38 -6.50 23.93
C LEU A 197 -5.04 -7.99 23.96
N SER A 198 -4.12 -8.45 23.10
CA SER A 198 -3.73 -9.86 22.97
C SER A 198 -3.11 -10.45 24.24
N ARG A 199 -2.48 -9.63 25.10
CA ARG A 199 -1.87 -10.06 26.36
C ARG A 199 -2.85 -10.80 27.28
N ASN A 200 -4.11 -10.42 27.26
CA ASN A 200 -5.15 -10.95 28.17
C ASN A 200 -6.00 -12.04 27.48
N LEU A 201 -5.63 -12.49 26.32
CA LEU A 201 -6.33 -13.50 25.53
C LEU A 201 -5.49 -14.78 25.40
N PRO A 202 -6.11 -15.95 25.24
CA PRO A 202 -5.37 -17.17 24.89
C PRO A 202 -4.47 -16.93 23.68
N SER A 203 -3.25 -17.44 23.71
CA SER A 203 -2.28 -17.26 22.61
C SER A 203 -1.75 -18.60 22.14
N THR A 204 -1.56 -18.73 20.83
CA THR A 204 -0.90 -19.85 20.19
C THR A 204 -0.05 -19.35 19.03
N ASP A 205 1.12 -19.92 18.85
CA ASP A 205 2.02 -19.69 17.71
C ASP A 205 1.85 -20.75 16.60
N GLU A 206 0.88 -21.66 16.73
CA GLU A 206 0.63 -22.72 15.77
C GLU A 206 0.48 -22.18 14.34
N GLY A 207 -0.31 -21.11 14.17
CA GLY A 207 -0.48 -20.45 12.88
C GLY A 207 0.82 -19.86 12.33
N THR A 208 1.60 -19.20 13.17
CA THR A 208 2.90 -18.64 12.82
C THR A 208 3.89 -19.70 12.37
N LEU A 209 4.00 -20.79 13.12
CA LEU A 209 4.89 -21.91 12.78
C LEU A 209 4.46 -22.56 11.48
N TRP A 210 3.16 -22.84 11.33
CA TRP A 210 2.62 -23.41 10.09
C TRP A 210 2.88 -22.49 8.89
N PHE A 211 2.68 -21.19 9.01
CA PHE A 211 2.96 -20.24 7.93
C PHE A 211 4.43 -20.25 7.54
N LYS A 212 5.34 -20.20 8.51
CA LYS A 212 6.79 -20.22 8.26
C LYS A 212 7.27 -21.50 7.60
N GLU A 213 6.63 -22.63 7.91
CA GLU A 213 6.95 -23.93 7.31
C GLU A 213 6.44 -24.05 5.86
N ASN A 214 5.24 -23.53 5.58
CA ASN A 214 4.58 -23.70 4.30
C ASN A 214 4.82 -22.57 3.30
N PHE A 215 5.24 -21.38 3.78
CA PHE A 215 5.53 -20.19 3.00
C PHE A 215 6.87 -19.56 3.39
N PRO A 216 7.98 -20.31 3.36
CA PRO A 216 9.29 -19.83 3.84
C PRO A 216 9.80 -18.63 3.07
N GLU A 217 9.48 -18.52 1.78
CA GLU A 217 9.86 -17.39 0.93
C GLU A 217 9.23 -16.08 1.40
N TYR A 218 7.98 -16.10 1.86
CA TYR A 218 7.30 -14.92 2.39
C TYR A 218 7.69 -14.66 3.85
N ALA A 219 7.92 -15.71 4.64
CA ALA A 219 8.39 -15.58 6.01
C ALA A 219 9.82 -15.01 6.10
N ALA A 220 10.63 -15.24 5.08
CA ALA A 220 11.98 -14.68 4.95
C ALA A 220 11.99 -13.24 4.43
N HIS A 221 10.83 -12.70 4.02
CA HIS A 221 10.77 -11.31 3.54
C HIS A 221 11.18 -10.36 4.64
N ILE A 222 12.19 -9.60 4.32
CA ILE A 222 12.83 -8.64 5.20
C ILE A 222 11.81 -7.56 5.57
N ASN A 223 11.32 -7.62 6.78
CA ASN A 223 10.84 -6.43 7.44
C ASN A 223 12.10 -5.63 7.82
N HIS A 224 12.38 -4.53 7.10
CA HIS A 224 13.54 -3.66 7.35
C HIS A 224 13.66 -3.23 8.82
N ARG A 225 12.59 -3.28 9.61
CA ARG A 225 12.58 -2.99 11.04
C ARG A 225 13.23 -4.06 11.90
N LEU A 226 13.41 -5.27 11.36
CA LEU A 226 14.04 -6.41 12.04
C LEU A 226 15.50 -6.59 11.62
N ILE A 227 15.98 -5.81 10.65
CA ILE A 227 17.34 -5.84 10.14
C ILE A 227 18.11 -4.66 10.68
N SER A 228 19.39 -4.87 10.99
CA SER A 228 20.27 -3.75 11.32
C SER A 228 20.48 -2.85 10.10
N PRO A 229 20.74 -1.53 10.29
CA PRO A 229 21.05 -0.60 9.21
C PRO A 229 22.15 -1.10 8.28
N GLU A 230 23.18 -1.74 8.82
CA GLU A 230 24.32 -2.28 8.06
C GLU A 230 23.86 -3.43 7.14
N ASN A 231 23.04 -4.33 7.65
CA ASN A 231 22.50 -5.44 6.84
C ASN A 231 21.54 -4.95 5.76
N PHE A 232 20.76 -3.89 6.03
CA PHE A 232 19.89 -3.29 5.02
C PHE A 232 20.71 -2.62 3.91
N TRP A 233 21.81 -1.94 4.24
CA TRP A 233 22.72 -1.36 3.28
C TRP A 233 23.33 -2.43 2.36
N ILE A 234 23.83 -3.52 2.94
CA ILE A 234 24.37 -4.65 2.18
C ILE A 234 23.31 -5.24 1.23
N TYR A 235 22.09 -5.45 1.77
CA TYR A 235 20.97 -5.94 0.97
C TYR A 235 20.66 -5.06 -0.24
N MET A 236 20.69 -3.73 -0.07
CA MET A 236 20.47 -2.79 -1.16
C MET A 236 21.60 -2.85 -2.20
N GLY A 237 22.84 -2.91 -1.75
CA GLY A 237 24.02 -3.01 -2.63
C GLY A 237 24.05 -4.29 -3.46
N GLU A 238 23.65 -5.42 -2.88
CA GLU A 238 23.56 -6.70 -3.63
C GLU A 238 22.57 -6.61 -4.79
N ARG A 239 21.45 -5.88 -4.64
CA ARG A 239 20.42 -5.75 -5.69
C ARG A 239 20.77 -4.70 -6.73
N LEU A 240 21.39 -3.62 -6.31
CA LEU A 240 21.87 -2.59 -7.22
C LEU A 240 23.14 -3.01 -7.97
N HIS A 241 23.78 -4.12 -7.55
CA HIS A 241 25.09 -4.58 -8.03
C HIS A 241 26.20 -3.54 -7.89
N ASP A 242 26.03 -2.56 -7.01
CA ASP A 242 26.99 -1.50 -6.69
C ASP A 242 26.63 -0.88 -5.32
N ASP A 243 27.48 0.02 -4.82
CA ASP A 243 27.16 0.82 -3.65
C ASP A 243 25.90 1.64 -3.91
N PRO A 244 24.88 1.58 -3.01
CA PRO A 244 23.64 2.34 -3.16
C PRO A 244 23.86 3.84 -3.38
N GLN A 245 24.93 4.41 -2.82
CA GLN A 245 25.28 5.81 -2.94
C GLN A 245 25.69 6.21 -4.36
N ASN A 246 26.33 5.28 -5.09
CA ASN A 246 26.71 5.48 -6.48
C ASN A 246 25.55 5.28 -7.45
N SER A 247 24.70 4.29 -7.15
CA SER A 247 23.61 3.87 -8.01
C SER A 247 22.39 4.78 -7.93
N LEU A 248 22.11 5.35 -6.73
CA LEU A 248 20.90 6.13 -6.50
C LEU A 248 21.19 7.63 -6.56
N GLN A 249 20.87 8.28 -7.67
CA GLN A 249 21.00 9.74 -7.82
C GLN A 249 20.29 10.52 -6.70
N LEU A 250 19.25 9.91 -6.12
CA LEU A 250 18.51 10.48 -5.00
C LEU A 250 19.38 10.70 -3.75
N LEU A 251 20.48 9.95 -3.61
CA LEU A 251 21.42 9.99 -2.48
C LEU A 251 22.66 10.88 -2.71
N ASN A 252 22.75 11.55 -3.85
CA ASN A 252 23.91 12.38 -4.16
C ASN A 252 24.21 13.41 -3.05
N GLY A 253 25.48 13.48 -2.61
CA GLY A 253 25.92 14.41 -1.58
C GLY A 253 25.50 14.08 -0.15
N LEU A 254 24.92 12.89 0.09
CA LEU A 254 24.73 12.35 1.42
C LEU A 254 25.98 11.56 1.83
N SER A 255 26.28 11.50 3.13
CA SER A 255 27.20 10.49 3.65
C SER A 255 26.53 9.10 3.65
N GLN A 256 27.31 8.02 3.77
CA GLN A 256 26.75 6.66 3.86
C GLN A 256 25.78 6.52 5.03
N GLU A 257 26.09 7.12 6.18
CA GLU A 257 25.22 7.12 7.36
C GLU A 257 23.90 7.87 7.11
N GLU A 258 23.96 9.04 6.47
CA GLU A 258 22.78 9.81 6.07
C GLU A 258 21.92 9.03 5.07
N ALA A 259 22.55 8.42 4.08
CA ALA A 259 21.88 7.64 3.04
C ALA A 259 21.21 6.39 3.61
N SER A 260 21.90 5.62 4.48
CA SER A 260 21.33 4.47 5.17
C SER A 260 20.12 4.87 6.01
N THR A 261 20.26 5.92 6.83
CA THR A 261 19.17 6.45 7.66
C THR A 261 17.94 6.86 6.82
N PHE A 262 18.15 7.41 5.63
CA PHE A 262 17.07 7.78 4.72
C PHE A 262 16.41 6.54 4.10
N LEU A 263 17.20 5.61 3.55
CA LEU A 263 16.69 4.41 2.89
C LEU A 263 15.88 3.49 3.82
N GLU A 264 16.23 3.44 5.11
CA GLU A 264 15.48 2.71 6.13
C GLU A 264 14.04 3.23 6.31
N THR A 265 13.74 4.42 5.82
CA THR A 265 12.36 4.93 5.84
C THR A 265 11.47 4.30 4.75
N GLY A 266 12.05 3.65 3.76
CA GLY A 266 11.31 3.04 2.64
C GLY A 266 10.91 1.59 2.89
N THR A 267 10.10 1.05 2.01
CA THR A 267 9.63 -0.35 2.05
C THR A 267 10.02 -1.05 0.74
N VAL A 268 10.74 -2.17 0.83
CA VAL A 268 11.10 -2.96 -0.36
C VAL A 268 9.98 -3.95 -0.70
N LEU A 269 9.61 -4.01 -1.99
CA LEU A 269 8.64 -4.97 -2.51
C LEU A 269 9.19 -5.72 -3.73
N PRO A 270 8.96 -7.05 -3.81
CA PRO A 270 9.10 -7.78 -5.05
C PRO A 270 7.88 -7.53 -5.95
N CYS A 271 8.11 -7.46 -7.26
CA CYS A 271 7.07 -7.34 -8.28
C CYS A 271 7.35 -8.33 -9.40
N LYS A 272 6.35 -9.04 -9.86
CA LYS A 272 6.48 -10.00 -10.96
C LYS A 272 6.45 -9.32 -12.31
N SER A 273 7.13 -9.93 -13.28
CA SER A 273 7.05 -9.52 -14.68
C SER A 273 5.59 -9.47 -15.17
N GLY A 274 5.23 -8.40 -15.87
CA GLY A 274 3.87 -8.14 -16.34
C GLY A 274 2.97 -7.41 -15.33
N ALA A 275 3.41 -7.21 -14.08
CA ALA A 275 2.62 -6.46 -13.09
C ALA A 275 2.54 -4.97 -13.47
N THR A 276 1.35 -4.41 -13.52
CA THR A 276 1.12 -2.97 -13.64
C THR A 276 1.31 -2.32 -12.29
N LEU A 277 2.32 -1.48 -12.13
CA LEU A 277 2.67 -0.81 -10.87
C LEU A 277 1.93 0.51 -10.69
N ILE A 278 1.69 1.22 -11.80
CA ILE A 278 0.98 2.50 -11.85
C ILE A 278 0.02 2.48 -13.03
N ARG A 279 -1.18 3.04 -12.84
CA ARG A 279 -2.15 3.29 -13.93
C ARG A 279 -2.42 4.78 -14.06
N PRO A 280 -2.63 5.28 -15.29
CA PRO A 280 -3.05 6.67 -15.53
C PRO A 280 -4.34 6.99 -14.79
N GLY A 281 -4.39 8.16 -14.16
CA GLY A 281 -5.56 8.62 -13.41
C GLY A 281 -5.64 8.12 -11.97
N ASP A 282 -4.81 7.15 -11.56
CA ASP A 282 -4.74 6.71 -10.16
C ASP A 282 -4.27 7.84 -9.26
N VAL A 283 -4.79 7.86 -8.03
CA VAL A 283 -4.30 8.73 -6.97
C VAL A 283 -3.36 7.93 -6.07
N GLY A 284 -2.11 8.40 -5.93
CA GLY A 284 -1.11 7.78 -5.08
C GLY A 284 -0.12 8.83 -4.58
N ASP A 285 0.40 8.65 -3.38
CA ASP A 285 1.37 9.53 -2.73
C ASP A 285 2.75 8.89 -2.56
N GLU A 286 2.98 7.80 -3.26
CA GLU A 286 4.23 7.05 -3.30
C GLU A 286 5.03 7.34 -4.58
N MET A 287 6.36 7.31 -4.44
CA MET A 287 7.32 7.14 -5.52
C MET A 287 8.12 5.87 -5.31
N PHE A 288 8.68 5.36 -6.37
CA PHE A 288 9.35 4.06 -6.43
C PHE A 288 10.77 4.21 -6.93
N VAL A 289 11.69 3.47 -6.33
CA VAL A 289 13.08 3.33 -6.78
C VAL A 289 13.29 1.90 -7.21
N ILE A 290 13.79 1.67 -8.41
CA ILE A 290 14.11 0.33 -8.91
C ILE A 290 15.43 -0.12 -8.29
N LEU A 291 15.41 -1.25 -7.57
CA LEU A 291 16.61 -1.86 -7.03
C LEU A 291 17.16 -2.94 -7.95
N GLU A 292 16.26 -3.69 -8.57
CA GLU A 292 16.56 -4.80 -9.48
C GLU A 292 15.46 -4.92 -10.53
N GLY A 293 15.82 -5.34 -11.74
CA GLY A 293 14.88 -5.53 -12.85
C GLY A 293 14.64 -4.27 -13.66
N VAL A 294 13.62 -4.30 -14.51
CA VAL A 294 13.33 -3.27 -15.53
C VAL A 294 11.84 -2.97 -15.54
N ALA A 295 11.48 -1.69 -15.55
CA ALA A 295 10.12 -1.20 -15.76
C ALA A 295 9.99 -0.49 -17.10
N GLU A 296 8.82 -0.55 -17.73
CA GLU A 296 8.48 0.19 -18.94
C GLU A 296 7.38 1.18 -18.64
N VAL A 297 7.57 2.42 -19.09
CA VAL A 297 6.63 3.54 -18.91
C VAL A 297 5.91 3.76 -20.22
N TRP A 298 4.57 3.72 -20.19
CA TRP A 298 3.70 3.90 -21.34
C TRP A 298 2.86 5.18 -21.25
N SER A 299 2.51 5.73 -22.38
CA SER A 299 1.53 6.81 -22.46
C SER A 299 0.19 6.38 -21.86
N SER A 300 -0.64 7.35 -21.47
CA SER A 300 -1.94 7.09 -20.82
C SER A 300 -2.91 6.27 -21.67
N ASP A 301 -2.74 6.28 -22.99
CA ASP A 301 -3.51 5.49 -23.96
C ASP A 301 -2.80 4.19 -24.39
N HIS A 302 -1.67 3.88 -23.76
CA HIS A 302 -0.82 2.72 -24.03
C HIS A 302 -0.33 2.64 -25.51
N SER A 303 -0.27 3.77 -26.20
CA SER A 303 0.12 3.82 -27.63
C SER A 303 1.62 3.97 -27.85
N VAL A 304 2.33 4.58 -26.88
CA VAL A 304 3.76 4.89 -26.99
C VAL A 304 4.50 4.49 -25.73
N SER A 305 5.59 3.74 -25.88
CA SER A 305 6.56 3.52 -24.81
C SER A 305 7.39 4.80 -24.62
N LEU A 306 7.24 5.43 -23.46
CA LEU A 306 7.87 6.70 -23.14
C LEU A 306 9.28 6.54 -22.60
N ALA A 307 9.54 5.47 -21.83
CA ALA A 307 10.83 5.17 -21.23
C ALA A 307 10.93 3.71 -20.79
N VAL A 308 12.18 3.23 -20.72
CA VAL A 308 12.54 1.98 -20.06
C VAL A 308 13.46 2.34 -18.92
N LEU A 309 13.10 1.93 -17.72
CA LEU A 309 13.77 2.29 -16.47
C LEU A 309 14.43 1.05 -15.85
N GLY A 310 15.68 1.22 -15.39
CA GLY A 310 16.48 0.17 -14.76
C GLY A 310 16.86 0.47 -13.31
N PRO A 311 17.74 -0.35 -12.72
CA PRO A 311 18.21 -0.16 -11.34
C PRO A 311 18.77 1.24 -11.09
N GLY A 312 18.44 1.83 -9.95
CA GLY A 312 18.82 3.19 -9.57
C GLY A 312 17.83 4.27 -10.05
N GLU A 313 16.96 3.98 -11.00
CA GLU A 313 16.00 4.94 -11.52
C GLU A 313 14.71 4.98 -10.68
N ILE A 314 14.02 6.11 -10.75
CA ILE A 314 12.80 6.36 -9.99
C ILE A 314 11.59 6.51 -10.93
N PHE A 315 10.39 6.21 -10.44
CA PHE A 315 9.12 6.50 -11.11
C PHE A 315 8.01 6.85 -10.11
N GLY A 316 6.91 7.43 -10.61
CA GLY A 316 5.80 7.88 -9.76
C GLY A 316 6.07 9.19 -9.01
N GLU A 317 7.23 9.79 -9.20
CA GLU A 317 7.71 11.01 -8.56
C GLU A 317 6.86 12.24 -8.87
N MET A 318 6.25 12.32 -10.05
CA MET A 318 5.42 13.45 -10.44
C MET A 318 4.20 13.58 -9.52
N ALA A 319 3.45 12.50 -9.33
CA ALA A 319 2.30 12.47 -8.41
C ALA A 319 2.73 12.63 -6.95
N PHE A 320 3.89 12.06 -6.58
CA PHE A 320 4.47 12.21 -5.25
C PHE A 320 4.72 13.69 -4.90
N VAL A 321 5.26 14.49 -5.83
CA VAL A 321 5.56 15.91 -5.61
C VAL A 321 4.31 16.78 -5.74
N SER A 322 3.55 16.62 -6.83
CA SER A 322 2.45 17.52 -7.21
C SER A 322 1.10 17.16 -6.59
N LYS A 323 0.94 15.92 -6.08
CA LYS A 323 -0.35 15.34 -5.66
C LYS A 323 -1.39 15.28 -6.78
N SER A 324 -0.96 15.32 -8.02
CA SER A 324 -1.81 15.12 -9.18
C SER A 324 -2.07 13.62 -9.40
N PRO A 325 -3.11 13.26 -10.15
CA PRO A 325 -3.28 11.89 -10.64
C PRO A 325 -2.06 11.41 -11.43
N ARG A 326 -1.83 10.10 -11.46
CA ARG A 326 -0.79 9.46 -12.28
C ARG A 326 -0.99 9.78 -13.75
N THR A 327 0.08 10.11 -14.45
CA THR A 327 0.04 10.60 -15.83
C THR A 327 0.41 9.52 -16.86
N ALA A 328 1.03 8.43 -16.42
CA ALA A 328 1.52 7.36 -17.27
C ALA A 328 1.22 5.99 -16.65
N GLU A 329 1.26 4.95 -17.47
CA GLU A 329 1.26 3.57 -17.00
C GLU A 329 2.69 3.10 -16.78
N VAL A 330 2.92 2.31 -15.73
CA VAL A 330 4.23 1.68 -15.47
C VAL A 330 4.04 0.19 -15.26
N ILE A 331 4.71 -0.61 -16.08
CA ILE A 331 4.62 -2.08 -16.08
C ILE A 331 6.00 -2.67 -15.79
N ALA A 332 6.06 -3.66 -14.91
CA ALA A 332 7.26 -4.46 -14.68
C ALA A 332 7.57 -5.32 -15.92
N LYS A 333 8.70 -5.08 -16.59
CA LYS A 333 9.10 -5.84 -17.78
C LYS A 333 9.80 -7.15 -17.42
N THR A 334 10.44 -7.19 -16.28
CA THR A 334 11.07 -8.38 -15.68
C THR A 334 10.56 -8.54 -14.27
N ASP A 335 10.92 -9.62 -13.58
CA ASP A 335 10.82 -9.66 -12.12
C ASP A 335 11.66 -8.52 -11.56
N MET A 336 11.15 -7.80 -10.54
CA MET A 336 11.73 -6.57 -10.00
C MET A 336 11.77 -6.59 -8.48
N GLN A 337 12.72 -5.81 -7.93
CA GLN A 337 12.68 -5.34 -6.55
C GLN A 337 12.59 -3.82 -6.56
N ILE A 338 11.63 -3.27 -5.86
CA ILE A 338 11.41 -1.81 -5.78
C ILE A 338 11.40 -1.33 -4.33
N LEU A 339 12.00 -0.17 -4.10
CA LEU A 339 11.90 0.56 -2.83
C LEU A 339 10.79 1.61 -2.96
N ILE A 340 9.85 1.59 -2.04
CA ILE A 340 8.70 2.51 -2.01
C ILE A 340 8.94 3.59 -0.98
N LEU A 341 8.77 4.83 -1.40
CA LEU A 341 8.90 6.02 -0.57
C LEU A 341 7.57 6.78 -0.61
N THR A 342 6.89 6.93 0.54
CA THR A 342 5.60 7.62 0.61
C THR A 342 5.74 9.06 1.14
N GLN A 343 4.79 9.95 0.80
CA GLN A 343 4.76 11.30 1.38
C GLN A 343 4.65 11.28 2.91
N SER A 344 3.96 10.28 3.47
CA SER A 344 3.83 10.14 4.91
C SER A 344 5.18 9.85 5.58
N LEU A 345 6.01 9.02 4.95
CA LEU A 345 7.39 8.74 5.37
C LEU A 345 8.25 10.01 5.31
N PHE A 346 8.21 10.73 4.19
CA PHE A 346 8.92 12.00 4.05
C PHE A 346 8.52 13.04 5.10
N LYS A 347 7.22 13.17 5.41
CA LYS A 347 6.74 14.07 6.46
C LYS A 347 7.22 13.65 7.86
N ARG A 348 7.35 12.35 8.14
CA ARG A 348 7.92 11.87 9.40
C ARG A 348 9.44 12.09 9.44
N ALA A 349 10.14 11.75 8.36
CA ALA A 349 11.57 11.96 8.21
C ALA A 349 11.94 13.43 8.34
N SER A 350 11.19 14.36 7.72
CA SER A 350 11.45 15.80 7.80
C SER A 350 11.41 16.40 9.22
N LYS A 351 10.75 15.69 10.16
CA LYS A 351 10.77 16.09 11.58
C LYS A 351 11.98 15.54 12.35
N LYS A 352 12.57 14.43 11.89
CA LYS A 352 13.67 13.73 12.57
C LYS A 352 15.03 14.04 11.96
N ILE A 353 15.08 14.11 10.64
CA ILE A 353 16.30 14.27 9.82
C ILE A 353 16.07 15.32 8.72
N PRO A 354 15.73 16.59 9.08
CA PRO A 354 15.33 17.63 8.12
C PRO A 354 16.41 17.91 7.07
N ASP A 355 17.68 17.93 7.45
CA ASP A 355 18.80 18.24 6.55
C ASP A 355 18.98 17.17 5.48
N ILE A 356 18.83 15.90 5.85
CA ILE A 356 18.89 14.75 4.93
C ILE A 356 17.73 14.85 3.92
N VAL A 357 16.51 15.07 4.43
CA VAL A 357 15.33 15.21 3.58
C VAL A 357 15.46 16.38 2.61
N ALA A 358 16.03 17.52 3.04
CA ALA A 358 16.28 18.67 2.19
C ALA A 358 17.23 18.33 1.03
N LYS A 359 18.34 17.62 1.30
CA LYS A 359 19.27 17.14 0.27
C LYS A 359 18.57 16.20 -0.72
N VAL A 360 17.80 15.23 -0.23
CA VAL A 360 17.04 14.28 -1.07
C VAL A 360 16.02 15.00 -1.95
N LEU A 361 15.28 15.99 -1.44
CA LEU A 361 14.33 16.79 -2.23
C LEU A 361 15.04 17.63 -3.29
N LEU A 362 16.22 18.16 -2.99
CA LEU A 362 17.03 18.86 -3.98
C LEU A 362 17.49 17.90 -5.11
N ASN A 363 17.97 16.72 -4.75
CA ASN A 363 18.35 15.68 -5.73
C ASN A 363 17.16 15.25 -6.59
N LEU A 364 15.99 15.06 -5.99
CA LEU A 364 14.75 14.77 -6.70
C LEU A 364 14.43 15.89 -7.71
N SER A 365 14.59 17.15 -7.31
CA SER A 365 14.38 18.30 -8.21
C SER A 365 15.37 18.29 -9.39
N VAL A 366 16.63 17.93 -9.17
CA VAL A 366 17.64 17.78 -10.25
C VAL A 366 17.24 16.67 -11.22
N ILE A 367 16.77 15.51 -10.73
CA ILE A 367 16.28 14.40 -11.55
C ILE A 367 15.10 14.87 -12.42
N LEU A 368 14.12 15.56 -11.83
CA LEU A 368 12.95 16.07 -12.56
C LEU A 368 13.33 17.08 -13.64
N VAL A 369 14.25 18.00 -13.35
CA VAL A 369 14.78 18.95 -14.35
C VAL A 369 15.50 18.23 -15.48
N GLY A 370 16.28 17.18 -15.17
CA GLY A 370 16.93 16.36 -16.18
C GLY A 370 15.91 15.71 -17.13
N ARG A 371 14.87 15.11 -16.59
CA ARG A 371 13.79 14.48 -17.38
C ARG A 371 13.05 15.49 -18.26
N LEU A 372 12.74 16.67 -17.69
CA LEU A 372 12.10 17.74 -18.45
C LEU A 372 12.96 18.19 -19.64
N ARG A 373 14.28 18.35 -19.46
CA ARG A 373 15.20 18.70 -20.54
C ARG A 373 15.21 17.64 -21.64
N THR A 374 15.33 16.36 -21.29
CA THR A 374 15.31 15.26 -22.24
C THR A 374 14.00 15.22 -23.03
N SER A 375 12.86 15.33 -22.34
CA SER A 375 11.55 15.35 -22.98
C SER A 375 11.37 16.54 -23.92
N THR A 376 11.82 17.75 -23.52
CA THR A 376 11.78 18.94 -24.37
C THR A 376 12.64 18.78 -25.61
N GLN A 377 13.86 18.22 -25.47
CA GLN A 377 14.75 17.99 -26.61
C GLN A 377 14.13 16.98 -27.59
N SER A 378 13.62 15.86 -27.11
CA SER A 378 12.95 14.86 -27.95
C SER A 378 11.74 15.43 -28.69
N TRP A 379 10.99 16.34 -28.06
CA TRP A 379 9.90 17.05 -28.73
C TRP A 379 10.40 17.97 -29.83
N VAL A 380 11.43 18.78 -29.59
CA VAL A 380 12.06 19.66 -30.59
C VAL A 380 12.56 18.85 -31.77
N ASP A 381 13.29 17.76 -31.52
CA ASP A 381 13.82 16.90 -32.56
C ASP A 381 12.70 16.31 -33.44
N SER A 382 11.60 15.85 -32.81
CA SER A 382 10.42 15.31 -33.52
C SER A 382 9.71 16.33 -34.40
N VAL A 383 9.68 17.61 -34.02
CA VAL A 383 9.08 18.69 -34.82
C VAL A 383 10.01 19.03 -36.00
N THR A 384 11.31 19.12 -35.76
CA THR A 384 12.31 19.43 -36.79
C THR A 384 12.34 18.35 -37.89
N ASP A 385 12.28 17.06 -37.50
CA ASP A 385 12.20 15.95 -38.44
C ASP A 385 10.96 15.99 -39.33
N LYS A 386 9.79 16.34 -38.76
CA LYS A 386 8.55 16.49 -39.53
C LYS A 386 8.63 17.64 -40.52
N GLU A 387 9.24 18.76 -40.14
CA GLU A 387 9.41 19.91 -41.07
C GLU A 387 10.38 19.57 -42.19
N SER A 388 11.43 18.80 -41.90
CA SER A 388 12.38 18.35 -42.93
C SER A 388 11.78 17.34 -43.91
N MET A 389 10.89 16.47 -43.46
CA MET A 389 10.17 15.52 -44.34
C MET A 389 9.06 16.20 -45.17
N GLY A 390 8.40 17.23 -44.64
CA GLY A 390 7.37 18.01 -45.41
C GLY A 390 7.95 19.00 -46.43
N ALA A 391 9.27 19.25 -46.41
CA ALA A 391 9.90 20.14 -47.38
C ALA A 391 10.41 19.39 -48.65
N ILE A 392 10.17 18.07 -48.76
CA ILE A 392 10.60 17.21 -49.87
C ILE A 392 9.44 16.86 -50.81
N GLU A 393 8.19 17.26 -50.52
CA GLU A 393 7.05 17.23 -51.42
C GLU A 393 6.87 18.60 -52.10
#